data_da4856c8e0ef1fdb4d01954a660c0683
#
_entry.id   da4856c8e0ef1fdb4d01954a660c0683
#
_cell.length_a   1.000
_cell.length_b   1.000
_cell.length_c   1.000
_cell.angle_alpha   90.00
_cell.angle_beta   90.00
_cell.angle_gamma   90.00
#
_symmetry.space_group_name_H-M   'P 1'
#
loop_
_entity.id
_entity.type
_entity.pdbx_description
1 polymer ?
#
loop_
_entity_poly.entity_id
_entity_poly.type
_entity_poly.pdbx_seq_one_letter_code
_entity_poly.pdbx_strand_id
1 'polypeptide(L)'
;MVSSETERLLAAALDIGIALSKHQTRQLLTYLDLLEKWNRAYNLTAVRSRVEMLGRHLIESLAISPFISGKQVVDVGTGAGLPGIPLAIANPAVHYTLLDSNGKKSRFLVEVKRELMLRNVEIETVRVESWLPTKRFDAVVTRAFADLATTLVRVDHVLTDQGRVYAMKTEQAQHEIDTLPDATRAVTRHDIDVPGRDWSFQLLAVQPRLVAAR
;
A
#
# COMPACT_ATOMS: atom_id res chain seq x y z
N MET A 1 -17.43 17.06 23.44
CA MET A 1 -17.69 17.24 21.98
C MET A 1 -17.06 16.07 21.27
N VAL A 2 -17.82 15.36 20.43
CA VAL A 2 -17.24 14.29 19.61
C VAL A 2 -16.41 14.96 18.50
N SER A 3 -15.11 14.70 18.47
CA SER A 3 -14.20 15.21 17.43
C SER A 3 -14.72 14.82 16.06
N SER A 4 -14.70 15.72 15.10
CA SER A 4 -15.10 15.42 13.72
C SER A 4 -14.18 14.35 13.12
N GLU A 5 -14.66 13.61 12.12
CA GLU A 5 -13.83 12.60 11.43
C GLU A 5 -12.56 13.24 10.84
N THR A 6 -12.69 14.45 10.32
CA THR A 6 -11.56 15.28 9.85
C THR A 6 -10.52 15.52 10.93
N GLU A 7 -10.93 15.94 12.12
CA GLU A 7 -10.01 16.19 13.24
C GLU A 7 -9.31 14.91 13.68
N ARG A 8 -10.04 13.79 13.76
CA ARG A 8 -9.45 12.48 14.08
C ARG A 8 -8.41 12.03 13.05
N LEU A 9 -8.72 12.19 11.74
CA LEU A 9 -7.77 11.86 10.69
C LEU A 9 -6.52 12.74 10.75
N LEU A 10 -6.68 14.05 10.93
CA LEU A 10 -5.57 14.98 11.01
C LEU A 10 -4.68 14.72 12.24
N ALA A 11 -5.28 14.49 13.40
CA ALA A 11 -4.55 14.17 14.63
C ALA A 11 -3.75 12.87 14.47
N ALA A 12 -4.40 11.79 14.03
CA ALA A 12 -3.74 10.50 13.85
C ALA A 12 -2.65 10.54 12.76
N ALA A 13 -2.84 11.33 11.68
CA ALA A 13 -1.81 11.52 10.66
C ALA A 13 -0.60 12.30 11.22
N LEU A 14 -0.85 13.31 12.04
CA LEU A 14 0.21 14.09 12.69
C LEU A 14 1.01 13.23 13.68
N ASP A 15 0.36 12.36 14.44
CA ASP A 15 0.98 11.44 15.38
C ASP A 15 1.98 10.48 14.71
N ILE A 16 1.74 10.12 13.43
CA ILE A 16 2.68 9.34 12.61
C ILE A 16 3.62 10.21 11.77
N GLY A 17 3.69 11.52 12.03
CA GLY A 17 4.59 12.45 11.35
C GLY A 17 4.13 12.88 9.95
N ILE A 18 2.88 12.67 9.57
CA ILE A 18 2.34 13.02 8.25
C ILE A 18 1.47 14.27 8.34
N ALA A 19 1.93 15.36 7.73
CA ALA A 19 1.15 16.59 7.60
C ALA A 19 0.26 16.53 6.35
N LEU A 20 -1.05 16.46 6.55
CA LEU A 20 -2.03 16.44 5.47
C LEU A 20 -2.58 17.86 5.20
N SER A 21 -2.59 18.27 3.93
CA SER A 21 -3.33 19.45 3.50
C SER A 21 -4.85 19.24 3.60
N LYS A 22 -5.62 20.32 3.62
CA LYS A 22 -7.10 20.25 3.58
C LYS A 22 -7.60 19.49 2.35
N HIS A 23 -6.91 19.59 1.22
CA HIS A 23 -7.26 18.88 0.00
C HIS A 23 -7.05 17.37 0.14
N GLN A 24 -5.87 16.94 0.61
CA GLN A 24 -5.56 15.53 0.85
C GLN A 24 -6.50 14.89 1.88
N THR A 25 -6.78 15.60 2.97
CA THR A 25 -7.75 15.15 3.99
C THR A 25 -9.12 14.88 3.36
N ARG A 26 -9.61 15.80 2.53
CA ARG A 26 -10.88 15.61 1.81
C ARG A 26 -10.83 14.42 0.88
N GLN A 27 -9.76 14.27 0.09
CA GLN A 27 -9.60 13.12 -0.81
C GLN A 27 -9.61 11.79 -0.04
N LEU A 28 -8.91 11.69 1.08
CA LEU A 28 -8.88 10.48 1.93
C LEU A 28 -10.27 10.14 2.48
N LEU A 29 -11.02 11.12 2.97
CA LEU A 29 -12.37 10.87 3.47
C LEU A 29 -13.34 10.51 2.34
N THR A 30 -13.26 11.18 1.18
CA THR A 30 -14.06 10.82 -0.01
C THR A 30 -13.70 9.41 -0.50
N TYR A 31 -12.43 9.00 -0.44
CA TYR A 31 -12.05 7.62 -0.74
C TYR A 31 -12.75 6.61 0.19
N LEU A 32 -12.82 6.88 1.49
CA LEU A 32 -13.57 6.00 2.40
C LEU A 32 -15.06 5.98 2.09
N ASP A 33 -15.67 7.10 1.70
CA ASP A 33 -17.09 7.16 1.31
C ASP A 33 -17.35 6.26 0.09
N LEU A 34 -16.48 6.34 -0.92
CA LEU A 34 -16.54 5.48 -2.09
C LEU A 34 -16.34 4.01 -1.71
N LEU A 35 -15.35 3.72 -0.87
CA LEU A 35 -15.08 2.36 -0.42
C LEU A 35 -16.27 1.76 0.33
N GLU A 36 -16.87 2.50 1.25
CA GLU A 36 -18.08 2.07 1.97
C GLU A 36 -19.24 1.77 1.03
N LYS A 37 -19.51 2.69 0.08
CA LYS A 37 -20.56 2.54 -0.92
C LYS A 37 -20.36 1.28 -1.76
N TRP A 38 -19.17 1.09 -2.32
CA TRP A 38 -18.87 -0.05 -3.19
C TRP A 38 -18.74 -1.36 -2.43
N ASN A 39 -18.27 -1.32 -1.17
CA ASN A 39 -18.12 -2.50 -0.34
C ASN A 39 -19.43 -3.23 -0.05
N ARG A 40 -20.56 -2.52 -0.08
CA ARG A 40 -21.92 -3.11 0.07
C ARG A 40 -22.23 -4.11 -1.05
N ALA A 41 -21.73 -3.88 -2.25
CA ALA A 41 -22.01 -4.70 -3.43
C ALA A 41 -20.88 -5.67 -3.80
N TYR A 42 -19.64 -5.33 -3.52
CA TYR A 42 -18.48 -6.03 -4.09
C TYR A 42 -17.56 -6.69 -3.07
N ASN A 43 -17.80 -6.53 -1.76
CA ASN A 43 -16.95 -7.07 -0.70
C ASN A 43 -15.46 -6.77 -0.89
N LEU A 44 -15.14 -5.48 -1.08
CA LEU A 44 -13.78 -5.01 -1.32
C LEU A 44 -12.87 -5.13 -0.09
N THR A 45 -13.45 -5.04 1.11
CA THR A 45 -12.78 -5.17 2.40
C THR A 45 -13.68 -5.86 3.43
N ALA A 46 -13.06 -6.60 4.35
CA ALA A 46 -13.77 -7.20 5.49
C ALA A 46 -14.13 -6.18 6.58
N VAL A 47 -13.42 -5.06 6.65
CA VAL A 47 -13.68 -3.99 7.62
C VAL A 47 -15.00 -3.29 7.28
N ARG A 48 -15.89 -3.18 8.26
CA ARG A 48 -17.23 -2.61 8.09
C ARG A 48 -17.42 -1.31 8.84
N SER A 49 -16.71 -1.13 9.94
CA SER A 49 -16.81 0.07 10.76
C SER A 49 -16.00 1.22 10.14
N ARG A 50 -16.64 2.38 9.99
CA ARG A 50 -16.00 3.59 9.49
C ARG A 50 -14.79 4.01 10.34
N VAL A 51 -14.90 3.86 11.66
CA VAL A 51 -13.81 4.17 12.60
C VAL A 51 -12.63 3.22 12.40
N GLU A 52 -12.90 1.94 12.14
CA GLU A 52 -11.85 0.97 11.82
C GLU A 52 -11.24 1.22 10.44
N MET A 53 -12.04 1.60 9.43
CA MET A 53 -11.54 1.96 8.11
C MET A 53 -10.56 3.14 8.19
N LEU A 54 -10.84 4.16 9.00
CA LEU A 54 -9.93 5.28 9.20
C LEU A 54 -8.57 4.78 9.71
N GLY A 55 -8.54 3.95 10.75
CA GLY A 55 -7.30 3.40 11.31
C GLY A 55 -6.62 2.41 10.36
N ARG A 56 -7.33 1.29 10.03
CA ARG A 56 -6.76 0.17 9.27
C ARG A 56 -6.52 0.45 7.80
N HIS A 57 -7.26 1.38 7.19
CA HIS A 57 -7.12 1.65 5.76
C HIS A 57 -6.34 2.94 5.50
N LEU A 58 -6.59 4.01 6.24
CA LEU A 58 -5.86 5.25 6.01
C LEU A 58 -4.58 5.33 6.83
N ILE A 59 -4.66 5.24 8.16
CA ILE A 59 -3.49 5.49 9.01
C ILE A 59 -2.42 4.42 8.84
N GLU A 60 -2.77 3.13 8.81
CA GLU A 60 -1.78 2.06 8.52
C GLU A 60 -1.11 2.26 7.17
N SER A 61 -1.87 2.66 6.13
CA SER A 61 -1.29 2.91 4.81
C SER A 61 -0.38 4.15 4.80
N LEU A 62 -0.76 5.21 5.48
CA LEU A 62 0.04 6.43 5.59
C LEU A 62 1.31 6.22 6.42
N ALA A 63 1.24 5.41 7.48
CA ALA A 63 2.35 5.17 8.39
C ALA A 63 3.60 4.56 7.71
N ILE A 64 3.43 3.87 6.59
CA ILE A 64 4.57 3.33 5.83
C ILE A 64 5.19 4.35 4.86
N SER A 65 4.52 5.48 4.60
CA SER A 65 4.96 6.49 3.62
C SER A 65 6.41 6.98 3.83
N PRO A 66 6.89 7.25 5.06
CA PRO A 66 8.25 7.75 5.28
C PRO A 66 9.35 6.74 4.93
N PHE A 67 9.02 5.45 4.85
CA PHE A 67 9.97 4.37 4.60
C PHE A 67 10.12 4.04 3.12
N ILE A 68 9.12 4.40 2.28
CA ILE A 68 9.09 4.08 0.85
C ILE A 68 9.97 5.08 0.10
N SER A 69 10.96 4.57 -0.61
CA SER A 69 11.85 5.36 -1.45
C SER A 69 11.52 5.19 -2.95
N GLY A 70 11.89 6.21 -3.75
CA GLY A 70 11.71 6.19 -5.20
C GLY A 70 10.51 6.98 -5.68
N LYS A 71 10.38 7.08 -7.01
CA LYS A 71 9.32 7.86 -7.69
C LYS A 71 8.35 7.00 -8.48
N GLN A 72 8.71 5.75 -8.76
CA GLN A 72 7.88 4.77 -9.46
C GLN A 72 7.57 3.64 -8.48
N VAL A 73 6.34 3.58 -7.99
CA VAL A 73 5.89 2.61 -6.98
C VAL A 73 4.77 1.76 -7.57
N VAL A 74 4.83 0.45 -7.40
CA VAL A 74 3.71 -0.44 -7.73
C VAL A 74 3.16 -1.09 -6.46
N ASP A 75 1.83 -1.03 -6.31
CA ASP A 75 1.08 -1.72 -5.25
C ASP A 75 0.53 -3.03 -5.82
N VAL A 76 1.16 -4.14 -5.44
CA VAL A 76 0.85 -5.47 -5.99
C VAL A 76 -0.17 -6.19 -5.11
N GLY A 77 -1.28 -6.59 -5.74
CA GLY A 77 -2.42 -7.12 -5.02
C GLY A 77 -3.18 -6.03 -4.25
N THR A 78 -3.25 -4.84 -4.84
CA THR A 78 -3.75 -3.61 -4.22
C THR A 78 -5.17 -3.72 -3.66
N GLY A 79 -5.97 -4.64 -4.15
CA GLY A 79 -7.33 -4.87 -3.66
C GLY A 79 -8.24 -3.65 -3.80
N ALA A 80 -8.64 -3.11 -2.68
CA ALA A 80 -9.40 -1.86 -2.61
C ALA A 80 -8.53 -0.59 -2.85
N GLY A 81 -7.26 -0.74 -3.23
CA GLY A 81 -6.32 0.36 -3.38
C GLY A 81 -5.50 0.62 -2.11
N LEU A 82 -5.23 -0.42 -1.34
CA LEU A 82 -4.55 -0.33 -0.06
C LEU A 82 -3.21 -1.09 -0.07
N PRO A 83 -2.09 -0.43 0.20
CA PRO A 83 -1.94 0.95 0.69
C PRO A 83 -1.88 2.04 -0.40
N GLY A 84 -1.92 1.69 -1.70
CA GLY A 84 -1.58 2.56 -2.82
C GLY A 84 -2.37 3.87 -2.94
N ILE A 85 -3.71 3.87 -2.76
CA ILE A 85 -4.52 5.09 -2.84
C ILE A 85 -4.18 6.09 -1.74
N PRO A 86 -4.13 5.73 -0.44
CA PRO A 86 -3.71 6.66 0.60
C PRO A 86 -2.30 7.22 0.38
N LEU A 87 -1.36 6.38 -0.07
CA LEU A 87 0.00 6.79 -0.39
C LEU A 87 0.04 7.76 -1.56
N ALA A 88 -0.73 7.52 -2.62
CA ALA A 88 -0.79 8.40 -3.79
C ALA A 88 -1.38 9.77 -3.45
N ILE A 89 -2.37 9.82 -2.56
CA ILE A 89 -2.95 11.08 -2.07
C ILE A 89 -1.93 11.85 -1.23
N ALA A 90 -1.21 11.17 -0.34
CA ALA A 90 -0.21 11.82 0.51
C ALA A 90 1.01 12.31 -0.27
N ASN A 91 1.40 11.61 -1.34
CA ASN A 91 2.64 11.87 -2.10
C ASN A 91 2.35 12.14 -3.58
N PRO A 92 1.80 13.31 -3.96
CA PRO A 92 1.39 13.59 -5.34
C PRO A 92 2.57 13.66 -6.34
N ALA A 93 3.80 13.76 -5.86
CA ALA A 93 5.02 13.78 -6.69
C ALA A 93 5.55 12.36 -7.02
N VAL A 94 4.96 11.31 -6.46
CA VAL A 94 5.30 9.91 -6.68
C VAL A 94 4.23 9.26 -7.55
N HIS A 95 4.65 8.50 -8.55
CA HIS A 95 3.76 7.73 -9.42
C HIS A 95 3.46 6.36 -8.80
N TYR A 96 2.18 6.02 -8.74
CA TYR A 96 1.69 4.74 -8.21
C TYR A 96 0.97 3.96 -9.30
N THR A 97 1.39 2.72 -9.52
CA THR A 97 0.65 1.74 -10.31
C THR A 97 -0.05 0.77 -9.36
N LEU A 98 -1.37 0.69 -9.46
CA LEU A 98 -2.20 -0.19 -8.65
C LEU A 98 -2.53 -1.44 -9.45
N LEU A 99 -2.02 -2.59 -9.02
CA LEU A 99 -2.13 -3.84 -9.75
C LEU A 99 -2.96 -4.88 -8.98
N ASP A 100 -4.03 -5.35 -9.59
CA ASP A 100 -4.84 -6.46 -9.07
C ASP A 100 -5.41 -7.27 -10.25
N SER A 101 -5.45 -8.59 -10.13
CA SER A 101 -6.01 -9.45 -11.18
C SER A 101 -7.54 -9.47 -11.22
N ASN A 102 -8.21 -8.90 -10.23
CA ASN A 102 -9.67 -8.90 -10.11
C ASN A 102 -10.28 -7.66 -10.77
N GLY A 103 -10.90 -7.84 -11.94
CA GLY A 103 -11.52 -6.75 -12.68
C GLY A 103 -12.65 -5.99 -11.94
N LYS A 104 -13.29 -6.56 -10.91
CA LYS A 104 -14.26 -5.84 -10.09
C LYS A 104 -13.56 -4.80 -9.20
N LYS A 105 -12.41 -5.17 -8.63
CA LYS A 105 -11.59 -4.27 -7.83
C LYS A 105 -10.99 -3.16 -8.71
N SER A 106 -10.49 -3.50 -9.89
CA SER A 106 -9.97 -2.51 -10.83
C SER A 106 -11.02 -1.47 -11.25
N ARG A 107 -12.27 -1.89 -11.47
CA ARG A 107 -13.37 -0.93 -11.75
C ARG A 107 -13.59 0.05 -10.61
N PHE A 108 -13.54 -0.41 -9.37
CA PHE A 108 -13.60 0.47 -8.20
C PHE A 108 -12.44 1.47 -8.20
N LEU A 109 -11.21 1.01 -8.47
CA LEU A 109 -10.03 1.88 -8.50
C LEU A 109 -10.11 2.93 -9.62
N VAL A 110 -10.63 2.58 -10.79
CA VAL A 110 -10.88 3.53 -11.88
C VAL A 110 -11.84 4.63 -11.44
N GLU A 111 -12.92 4.26 -10.75
CA GLU A 111 -13.86 5.24 -10.20
C GLU A 111 -13.22 6.13 -9.14
N VAL A 112 -12.43 5.56 -8.21
CA VAL A 112 -11.67 6.33 -7.22
C VAL A 112 -10.71 7.31 -7.89
N LYS A 113 -9.92 6.84 -8.87
CA LYS A 113 -8.99 7.70 -9.62
C LYS A 113 -9.72 8.88 -10.27
N ARG A 114 -10.86 8.63 -10.89
CA ARG A 114 -11.68 9.66 -11.56
C ARG A 114 -12.24 10.67 -10.57
N GLU A 115 -12.90 10.21 -9.52
CA GLU A 115 -13.57 11.06 -8.53
C GLU A 115 -12.57 11.93 -7.75
N LEU A 116 -11.43 11.37 -7.39
CA LEU A 116 -10.38 12.07 -6.65
C LEU A 116 -9.39 12.80 -7.54
N MET A 117 -9.55 12.71 -8.87
CA MET A 117 -8.65 13.33 -9.86
C MET A 117 -7.17 12.99 -9.65
N LEU A 118 -6.86 11.72 -9.32
CA LEU A 118 -5.51 11.25 -9.03
C LEU A 118 -4.70 11.10 -10.33
N ARG A 119 -3.92 12.12 -10.67
CA ARG A 119 -3.10 12.14 -11.90
C ARG A 119 -1.86 11.27 -11.81
N ASN A 120 -1.42 10.96 -10.60
CA ASN A 120 -0.24 10.15 -10.29
C ASN A 120 -0.56 8.66 -10.04
N VAL A 121 -1.74 8.19 -10.46
CA VAL A 121 -2.17 6.81 -10.29
C VAL A 121 -2.44 6.18 -11.66
N GLU A 122 -1.89 4.99 -11.89
CA GLU A 122 -2.23 4.07 -12.98
C GLU A 122 -2.84 2.79 -12.43
N ILE A 123 -3.67 2.11 -13.23
CA ILE A 123 -4.38 0.91 -12.79
C ILE A 123 -4.15 -0.19 -13.81
N GLU A 124 -3.64 -1.33 -13.34
CA GLU A 124 -3.37 -2.50 -14.16
C GLU A 124 -4.19 -3.70 -13.67
N THR A 125 -4.87 -4.35 -14.62
CA THR A 125 -5.73 -5.51 -14.32
C THR A 125 -5.09 -6.77 -14.88
N VAL A 126 -4.08 -7.27 -14.17
CA VAL A 126 -3.28 -8.42 -14.61
C VAL A 126 -2.67 -9.11 -13.39
N ARG A 127 -2.25 -10.38 -13.54
CA ARG A 127 -1.41 -11.04 -12.55
C ARG A 127 0.03 -10.55 -12.67
N VAL A 128 0.69 -10.28 -11.56
CA VAL A 128 2.05 -9.74 -11.57
C VAL A 128 3.02 -10.65 -12.32
N GLU A 129 2.84 -11.96 -12.21
CA GLU A 129 3.70 -12.96 -12.85
C GLU A 129 3.66 -12.91 -14.40
N SER A 130 2.58 -12.41 -14.96
CA SER A 130 2.39 -12.27 -16.42
C SER A 130 2.51 -10.83 -16.89
N TRP A 131 2.76 -9.90 -15.99
CA TRP A 131 2.84 -8.49 -16.34
C TRP A 131 4.24 -8.10 -16.78
N LEU A 132 4.34 -7.52 -17.96
CA LEU A 132 5.58 -7.02 -18.53
C LEU A 132 5.48 -5.49 -18.66
N PRO A 133 5.77 -4.73 -17.58
CA PRO A 133 5.67 -3.28 -17.62
C PRO A 133 6.75 -2.69 -18.53
N THR A 134 6.44 -1.57 -19.18
CA THR A 134 7.40 -0.83 -20.02
C THR A 134 8.47 -0.12 -19.21
N LYS A 135 8.23 0.09 -17.92
CA LYS A 135 9.16 0.72 -16.96
C LYS A 135 9.29 -0.16 -15.73
N ARG A 136 10.48 -0.21 -15.17
CA ARG A 136 10.72 -0.86 -13.88
C ARG A 136 10.45 0.08 -12.73
N PHE A 137 10.16 -0.48 -11.55
CA PHE A 137 9.76 0.25 -10.36
C PHE A 137 10.88 0.36 -9.35
N ASP A 138 10.95 1.50 -8.67
CA ASP A 138 11.85 1.74 -7.56
C ASP A 138 11.38 1.00 -6.30
N ALA A 139 10.05 0.83 -6.16
CA ALA A 139 9.45 0.18 -5.03
C ALA A 139 8.24 -0.68 -5.44
N VAL A 140 8.14 -1.85 -4.82
CA VAL A 140 6.93 -2.65 -4.74
C VAL A 140 6.39 -2.52 -3.32
N VAL A 141 5.13 -2.15 -3.16
CA VAL A 141 4.43 -2.23 -1.88
C VAL A 141 3.40 -3.34 -1.93
N THR A 142 3.22 -4.07 -0.82
CA THR A 142 2.21 -5.13 -0.73
C THR A 142 1.57 -5.15 0.65
N ARG A 143 0.30 -5.53 0.68
CA ARG A 143 -0.46 -5.81 1.90
C ARG A 143 -1.27 -7.09 1.71
N ALA A 144 -1.02 -8.10 2.55
CA ALA A 144 -1.74 -9.39 2.51
C ALA A 144 -1.75 -10.06 1.12
N PHE A 145 -0.64 -9.99 0.38
CA PHE A 145 -0.52 -10.53 -0.97
C PHE A 145 -0.10 -12.02 -0.96
N ALA A 146 1.06 -12.33 -0.40
CA ALA A 146 1.60 -13.68 -0.25
C ALA A 146 2.63 -13.69 0.90
N ASP A 147 3.23 -14.85 1.21
CA ASP A 147 4.42 -14.89 2.04
C ASP A 147 5.57 -14.11 1.38
N LEU A 148 6.59 -13.75 2.19
CA LEU A 148 7.65 -12.87 1.72
C LEU A 148 8.48 -13.51 0.60
N ALA A 149 8.85 -14.79 0.74
CA ALA A 149 9.66 -15.50 -0.27
C ALA A 149 8.92 -15.56 -1.62
N THR A 150 7.66 -15.97 -1.61
CA THR A 150 6.80 -15.98 -2.79
C THR A 150 6.64 -14.59 -3.41
N THR A 151 6.45 -13.56 -2.57
CA THR A 151 6.35 -12.17 -3.01
C THR A 151 7.61 -11.75 -3.76
N LEU A 152 8.79 -11.95 -3.18
CA LEU A 152 10.07 -11.57 -3.80
C LEU A 152 10.27 -12.22 -5.17
N VAL A 153 9.99 -13.52 -5.29
CA VAL A 153 10.10 -14.24 -6.57
C VAL A 153 9.14 -13.66 -7.62
N ARG A 154 7.91 -13.36 -7.23
CA ARG A 154 6.88 -12.90 -8.18
C ARG A 154 7.10 -11.47 -8.68
N VAL A 155 7.77 -10.62 -7.91
CA VAL A 155 7.91 -9.20 -8.25
C VAL A 155 9.32 -8.80 -8.71
N ASP A 156 10.29 -9.71 -8.67
CA ASP A 156 11.70 -9.40 -9.01
C ASP A 156 11.84 -8.76 -10.41
N HIS A 157 11.14 -9.31 -11.39
CA HIS A 157 11.20 -8.86 -12.78
C HIS A 157 10.65 -7.44 -13.02
N VAL A 158 9.85 -6.89 -12.11
CA VAL A 158 9.30 -5.52 -12.22
C VAL A 158 10.16 -4.47 -11.52
N LEU A 159 11.12 -4.87 -10.68
CA LEU A 159 11.98 -3.96 -9.92
C LEU A 159 13.18 -3.49 -10.72
N THR A 160 13.61 -2.26 -10.43
CA THR A 160 14.95 -1.79 -10.81
C THR A 160 16.03 -2.51 -10.00
N ASP A 161 17.30 -2.41 -10.41
CA ASP A 161 18.42 -3.04 -9.73
C ASP A 161 18.59 -2.60 -8.26
N GLN A 162 18.13 -1.40 -7.93
CA GLN A 162 18.12 -0.84 -6.58
C GLN A 162 16.73 -0.85 -5.95
N GLY A 163 15.75 -1.44 -6.66
CA GLY A 163 14.37 -1.50 -6.23
C GLY A 163 14.18 -2.30 -4.95
N ARG A 164 13.17 -1.97 -4.18
CA ARG A 164 12.87 -2.61 -2.90
C ARG A 164 11.42 -3.07 -2.83
N VAL A 165 11.21 -4.16 -2.11
CA VAL A 165 9.89 -4.63 -1.71
C VAL A 165 9.60 -4.13 -0.30
N TYR A 166 8.44 -3.53 -0.12
CA TYR A 166 7.91 -3.08 1.16
C TYR A 166 6.65 -3.89 1.48
N ALA A 167 6.81 -4.91 2.30
CA ALA A 167 5.72 -5.82 2.66
C ALA A 167 5.16 -5.48 4.04
N MET A 168 3.88 -5.12 4.10
CA MET A 168 3.16 -4.93 5.36
C MET A 168 2.79 -6.31 5.93
N LYS A 169 3.28 -6.62 7.12
CA LYS A 169 3.12 -7.91 7.79
C LYS A 169 2.61 -7.75 9.22
N THR A 170 1.98 -8.78 9.73
CA THR A 170 1.62 -8.93 11.13
C THR A 170 2.75 -9.61 11.92
N GLU A 171 2.49 -10.05 13.14
CA GLU A 171 3.48 -10.62 14.08
C GLU A 171 4.30 -11.82 13.56
N GLN A 172 3.86 -12.49 12.49
CA GLN A 172 4.57 -13.63 11.91
C GLN A 172 5.76 -13.26 11.00
N ALA A 173 6.11 -11.98 10.89
CA ALA A 173 7.15 -11.50 10.00
C ALA A 173 8.52 -12.15 10.24
N GLN A 174 8.88 -12.45 11.49
CA GLN A 174 10.17 -13.07 11.80
C GLN A 174 10.28 -14.47 11.17
N HIS A 175 9.25 -15.29 11.27
CA HIS A 175 9.25 -16.63 10.65
C HIS A 175 9.42 -16.54 9.11
N GLU A 176 8.78 -15.57 8.46
CA GLU A 176 8.95 -15.37 7.02
C GLU A 176 10.38 -14.91 6.67
N ILE A 177 11.02 -14.08 7.51
CA ILE A 177 12.42 -13.67 7.33
C ILE A 177 13.36 -14.87 7.45
N ASP A 178 13.17 -15.71 8.47
CA ASP A 178 14.02 -16.86 8.75
C ASP A 178 13.97 -17.93 7.64
N THR A 179 12.89 -17.94 6.87
CA THR A 179 12.72 -18.85 5.71
C THR A 179 13.27 -18.32 4.40
N LEU A 180 13.76 -17.07 4.37
CA LEU A 180 14.32 -16.51 3.16
C LEU A 180 15.66 -17.21 2.79
N PRO A 181 15.92 -17.40 1.48
CA PRO A 181 17.23 -17.87 1.04
C PRO A 181 18.35 -16.90 1.46
N ASP A 182 19.52 -17.43 1.80
CA ASP A 182 20.75 -16.64 2.14
C ASP A 182 21.12 -15.62 1.04
N ALA A 183 20.58 -15.80 -0.14
CA ALA A 183 20.76 -14.91 -1.28
C ALA A 183 19.99 -13.57 -1.16
N THR A 184 19.07 -13.44 -0.22
CA THR A 184 18.35 -12.18 -0.01
C THR A 184 19.29 -11.15 0.59
N ARG A 185 19.42 -9.95 -0.03
CA ARG A 185 20.45 -8.98 0.35
C ARG A 185 20.17 -8.43 1.74
N ALA A 186 19.37 -7.46 1.92
CA ALA A 186 19.15 -6.87 3.22
C ALA A 186 17.65 -6.85 3.53
N VAL A 187 17.28 -7.36 4.69
CA VAL A 187 15.93 -7.19 5.24
C VAL A 187 16.02 -6.17 6.37
N THR A 188 15.33 -5.06 6.23
CA THR A 188 15.14 -4.10 7.32
C THR A 188 13.72 -4.23 7.82
N ARG A 189 13.56 -4.43 9.13
CA ARG A 189 12.27 -4.48 9.80
C ARG A 189 12.00 -3.17 10.48
N HIS A 190 10.81 -2.61 10.25
CA HIS A 190 10.29 -1.46 10.95
C HIS A 190 9.03 -1.88 11.69
N ASP A 191 9.03 -1.77 13.01
CA ASP A 191 7.83 -1.96 13.81
C ASP A 191 7.03 -0.65 13.73
N ILE A 192 5.77 -0.74 13.29
CA ILE A 192 4.91 0.42 13.03
C ILE A 192 3.78 0.44 14.06
N ASP A 193 3.84 1.41 14.94
CA ASP A 193 2.76 1.68 15.89
C ASP A 193 1.68 2.54 15.25
N VAL A 194 0.43 2.17 15.46
CA VAL A 194 -0.73 2.93 14.94
C VAL A 194 -1.38 3.66 16.12
N PRO A 195 -1.37 5.00 16.12
CA PRO A 195 -1.91 5.79 17.21
C PRO A 195 -3.36 5.42 17.54
N GLY A 196 -3.65 5.26 18.85
CA GLY A 196 -4.97 4.92 19.34
C GLY A 196 -5.43 3.49 19.02
N ARG A 197 -4.50 2.57 18.75
CA ARG A 197 -4.74 1.15 18.50
C ARG A 197 -3.90 0.28 19.42
N ASP A 198 -4.48 -0.89 19.77
CA ASP A 198 -3.83 -1.87 20.64
C ASP A 198 -2.98 -2.88 19.85
N TRP A 199 -2.73 -2.61 18.57
CA TRP A 199 -1.90 -3.45 17.70
C TRP A 199 -0.90 -2.64 16.92
N SER A 200 0.23 -3.26 16.65
CA SER A 200 1.25 -2.83 15.71
C SER A 200 1.29 -3.76 14.50
N PHE A 201 1.95 -3.33 13.46
CA PHE A 201 2.31 -4.19 12.34
C PHE A 201 3.76 -3.94 11.94
N GLN A 202 4.31 -4.81 11.11
CA GLN A 202 5.69 -4.71 10.66
C GLN A 202 5.75 -4.36 9.19
N LEU A 203 6.64 -3.44 8.85
CA LEU A 203 7.02 -3.19 7.47
C LEU A 203 8.38 -3.83 7.21
N LEU A 204 8.42 -4.81 6.33
CA LEU A 204 9.64 -5.43 5.87
C LEU A 204 10.11 -4.74 4.60
N ALA A 205 11.27 -4.08 4.65
CA ALA A 205 11.92 -3.50 3.48
C ALA A 205 13.03 -4.44 3.01
N VAL A 206 12.87 -5.01 1.81
CA VAL A 206 13.77 -6.01 1.27
C VAL A 206 14.27 -5.57 -0.10
N GLN A 207 15.58 -5.65 -0.32
CA GLN A 207 16.17 -5.54 -1.65
C GLN A 207 16.41 -6.94 -2.18
N PRO A 208 15.66 -7.41 -3.20
CA PRO A 208 15.88 -8.72 -3.79
C PRO A 208 17.30 -8.80 -4.37
N ARG A 209 17.90 -9.97 -4.31
CA ARG A 209 19.13 -10.22 -5.05
C ARG A 209 18.75 -10.41 -6.51
N LEU A 210 19.19 -9.52 -7.37
CA LEU A 210 19.14 -9.79 -8.79
C LEU A 210 19.93 -11.06 -9.07
N VAL A 211 19.27 -12.06 -9.58
CA VAL A 211 19.96 -13.19 -10.20
C VAL A 211 20.71 -12.59 -11.36
N ALA A 212 22.06 -12.60 -11.27
CA ALA A 212 22.88 -12.19 -12.39
C ALA A 212 22.36 -12.93 -13.64
N ALA A 213 21.95 -12.18 -14.64
CA ALA A 213 21.51 -12.74 -15.90
C ALA A 213 22.60 -13.71 -16.39
N ARG A 214 22.23 -14.98 -16.51
CA ARG A 214 23.08 -15.98 -17.16
C ARG A 214 23.07 -15.76 -18.65
#